data_6fefecf2a5f5de55dde1eacc1e4ef24d
#
_entry.id   6fefecf2a5f5de55dde1eacc1e4ef24d
#
_cell.length_a   1.000
_cell.length_b   1.000
_cell.length_c   1.000
_cell.angle_alpha   90.00
_cell.angle_beta   90.00
_cell.angle_gamma   90.00
#
_symmetry.space_group_name_H-M   'P 1'
#
loop_
_entity.id
_entity.type
_entity.pdbx_description
1 polymer ?
#
loop_
_entity_poly.entity_id
_entity_poly.type
_entity_poly.pdbx_seq_one_letter_code
_entity_poly.pdbx_strand_id
1 'polypeptide(L)'
;MPARKQPTPEDARSARRILLDGLARDADVSELVSELAPLHPRDNTFPGEVLLRAAADTLDWCGASRADPLPLEGLRERFLPEHAFRGRQNSKFQYAVLAAAAIHGGTEPDLLEEVAWWQADFWQYALFAAVAYIRAAASRVGVPVRQACQDLAQRPAPLAP
;
A
#
# COMPACT_ATOMS: atom_id res chain seq x y z
N MET A 1 9.15 19.96 -15.99
CA MET A 1 8.55 18.88 -15.21
C MET A 1 7.03 18.94 -15.37
N PRO A 2 6.40 17.85 -15.78
CA PRO A 2 4.95 17.86 -15.88
C PRO A 2 4.36 18.10 -14.49
N ALA A 3 3.30 18.88 -14.43
CA ALA A 3 2.58 19.09 -13.20
C ALA A 3 1.99 17.75 -12.72
N ARG A 4 2.16 17.44 -11.44
CA ARG A 4 1.56 16.29 -10.81
C ARG A 4 0.04 16.38 -10.92
N LYS A 5 -0.57 15.41 -11.57
CA LYS A 5 -2.02 15.32 -11.56
C LYS A 5 -2.48 14.93 -10.16
N GLN A 6 -3.30 15.76 -9.57
CA GLN A 6 -3.98 15.40 -8.34
C GLN A 6 -4.90 14.22 -8.62
N PRO A 7 -4.89 13.21 -7.75
CA PRO A 7 -5.84 12.10 -7.87
C PRO A 7 -7.27 12.60 -7.71
N THR A 8 -8.15 12.09 -8.55
CA THR A 8 -9.57 12.30 -8.29
C THR A 8 -9.99 11.40 -7.11
N PRO A 9 -10.96 11.82 -6.30
CA PRO A 9 -11.50 10.95 -5.26
C PRO A 9 -12.01 9.61 -5.78
N GLU A 10 -12.51 9.58 -7.00
CA GLU A 10 -12.97 8.37 -7.66
C GLU A 10 -11.83 7.40 -7.96
N ASP A 11 -10.73 7.90 -8.50
CA ASP A 11 -9.54 7.07 -8.78
C ASP A 11 -8.98 6.48 -7.48
N ALA A 12 -8.95 7.27 -6.43
CA ALA A 12 -8.49 6.83 -5.13
C ALA A 12 -9.36 5.70 -4.56
N ARG A 13 -10.67 5.87 -4.65
CA ARG A 13 -11.62 4.83 -4.22
C ARG A 13 -11.47 3.57 -5.06
N SER A 14 -11.25 3.71 -6.36
CA SER A 14 -11.05 2.58 -7.26
C SER A 14 -9.78 1.80 -6.93
N ALA A 15 -8.66 2.49 -6.72
CA ALA A 15 -7.40 1.84 -6.35
C ALA A 15 -7.51 1.09 -5.02
N ARG A 16 -8.10 1.73 -4.01
CA ARG A 16 -8.33 1.11 -2.70
C ARG A 16 -9.25 -0.09 -2.79
N ARG A 17 -10.33 0.02 -3.55
CA ARG A 17 -11.29 -1.08 -3.76
C ARG A 17 -10.62 -2.27 -4.45
N ILE A 18 -9.84 -2.05 -5.50
CA ILE A 18 -9.11 -3.11 -6.19
C ILE A 18 -8.19 -3.85 -5.22
N LEU A 19 -7.46 -3.12 -4.39
CA LEU A 19 -6.59 -3.71 -3.38
C LEU A 19 -7.38 -4.58 -2.40
N LEU A 20 -8.41 -4.04 -1.79
CA LEU A 20 -9.15 -4.72 -0.73
C LEU A 20 -9.99 -5.88 -1.27
N ASP A 21 -10.69 -5.69 -2.38
CA ASP A 21 -11.48 -6.75 -3.00
C ASP A 21 -10.59 -7.87 -3.54
N GLY A 22 -9.44 -7.51 -4.12
CA GLY A 22 -8.47 -8.47 -4.61
C GLY A 22 -7.92 -9.36 -3.51
N LEU A 23 -7.52 -8.77 -2.38
CA LEU A 23 -7.02 -9.52 -1.24
C LEU A 23 -8.13 -10.34 -0.57
N ALA A 24 -9.36 -9.83 -0.54
CA ALA A 24 -10.49 -10.56 0.03
C ALA A 24 -10.80 -11.84 -0.74
N ARG A 25 -10.56 -11.88 -2.06
CA ARG A 25 -10.73 -13.07 -2.90
C ARG A 25 -9.44 -13.88 -3.10
N ASP A 26 -8.40 -13.56 -2.34
CA ASP A 26 -7.09 -14.21 -2.41
C ASP A 26 -6.43 -14.11 -3.79
N ALA A 27 -6.56 -12.96 -4.45
CA ALA A 27 -5.90 -12.70 -5.72
C ALA A 27 -4.37 -12.66 -5.54
N ASP A 28 -3.65 -13.17 -6.55
CA ASP A 28 -2.20 -13.03 -6.56
C ASP A 28 -1.78 -11.57 -6.79
N VAL A 29 -0.64 -11.18 -6.26
CA VAL A 29 -0.10 -9.83 -6.43
C VAL A 29 0.06 -9.45 -7.91
N SER A 30 0.36 -10.40 -8.79
CA SER A 30 0.45 -10.17 -10.23
C SER A 30 -0.89 -9.75 -10.83
N GLU A 31 -1.99 -10.31 -10.36
CA GLU A 31 -3.34 -9.91 -10.77
C GLU A 31 -3.64 -8.49 -10.31
N LEU A 32 -3.26 -8.14 -9.09
CA LEU A 32 -3.44 -6.79 -8.55
C LEU A 32 -2.65 -5.75 -9.34
N VAL A 33 -1.41 -6.08 -9.73
CA VAL A 33 -0.59 -5.22 -10.59
C VAL A 33 -1.33 -4.98 -11.91
N SER A 34 -1.88 -6.03 -12.54
CA SER A 34 -2.59 -5.91 -13.80
C SER A 34 -3.87 -5.08 -13.67
N GLU A 35 -4.60 -5.22 -12.58
CA GLU A 35 -5.84 -4.45 -12.35
C GLU A 35 -5.57 -2.98 -12.03
N LEU A 36 -4.46 -2.68 -11.37
CA LEU A 36 -4.09 -1.31 -10.99
C LEU A 36 -3.37 -0.55 -12.12
N ALA A 37 -2.72 -1.26 -13.03
CA ALA A 37 -1.94 -0.63 -14.10
C ALA A 37 -2.74 0.39 -14.93
N PRO A 38 -4.01 0.17 -15.29
CA PRO A 38 -4.79 1.17 -16.04
C PRO A 38 -5.05 2.46 -15.27
N LEU A 39 -4.99 2.43 -13.94
CA LEU A 39 -5.15 3.61 -13.09
C LEU A 39 -3.87 4.42 -12.97
N HIS A 40 -2.77 3.88 -13.50
CA HIS A 40 -1.45 4.51 -13.47
C HIS A 40 -1.08 5.03 -14.86
N PRO A 41 -1.57 6.21 -15.29
CA PRO A 41 -1.05 6.83 -16.50
C PRO A 41 0.43 7.19 -16.28
N ARG A 42 1.20 7.23 -17.36
CA ARG A 42 2.66 7.39 -17.35
C ARG A 42 3.18 8.54 -16.48
N ASP A 43 2.37 9.57 -16.28
CA ASP A 43 2.74 10.78 -15.55
C ASP A 43 2.12 10.87 -14.16
N ASN A 44 1.52 9.78 -13.67
CA ASN A 44 0.76 9.82 -12.44
C ASN A 44 1.35 8.86 -11.40
N THR A 45 1.88 9.43 -10.33
CA THR A 45 2.43 8.70 -9.19
C THR A 45 1.37 8.35 -8.15
N PHE A 46 0.16 8.73 -8.43
CA PHE A 46 -0.96 8.72 -7.53
C PHE A 46 -1.36 7.34 -6.99
N PRO A 47 -1.40 6.25 -7.77
CA PRO A 47 -1.75 4.96 -7.19
C PRO A 47 -0.82 4.56 -6.04
N GLY A 48 0.46 4.90 -6.14
CA GLY A 48 1.43 4.63 -5.07
C GLY A 48 1.08 5.34 -3.78
N GLU A 49 0.67 6.62 -3.86
CA GLU A 49 0.27 7.38 -2.68
C GLU A 49 -0.96 6.80 -2.01
N VAL A 50 -1.99 6.44 -2.79
CA VAL A 50 -3.20 5.82 -2.25
C VAL A 50 -2.90 4.49 -1.56
N LEU A 51 -2.05 3.69 -2.16
CA LEU A 51 -1.66 2.38 -1.61
C LEU A 51 -0.86 2.53 -0.32
N LEU A 52 0.04 3.51 -0.24
CA LEU A 52 0.77 3.80 1.00
C LEU A 52 -0.16 4.30 2.11
N ARG A 53 -1.15 5.12 1.77
CA ARG A 53 -2.15 5.57 2.75
C ARG A 53 -3.04 4.42 3.21
N ALA A 54 -3.37 3.48 2.35
CA ALA A 54 -4.08 2.27 2.73
C ALA A 54 -3.24 1.41 3.69
N ALA A 55 -1.94 1.31 3.46
CA ALA A 55 -1.02 0.63 4.37
C ALA A 55 -0.97 1.33 5.73
N ALA A 56 -0.88 2.65 5.75
CA ALA A 56 -0.89 3.44 6.98
C ALA A 56 -2.21 3.26 7.76
N ASP A 57 -3.35 3.25 7.08
CA ASP A 57 -4.66 3.00 7.70
C ASP A 57 -4.73 1.59 8.28
N THR A 58 -4.09 0.63 7.65
CA THR A 58 -3.97 -0.74 8.14
C THR A 58 -3.22 -0.80 9.47
N LEU A 59 -2.14 -0.03 9.60
CA LEU A 59 -1.42 0.08 10.87
C LEU A 59 -2.31 0.64 11.97
N ASP A 60 -3.10 1.65 11.66
CA ASP A 60 -4.06 2.22 12.60
C ASP A 60 -5.13 1.19 12.99
N TRP A 61 -5.68 0.49 12.02
CA TRP A 61 -6.68 -0.54 12.25
C TRP A 61 -6.22 -1.66 13.20
N CYS A 62 -4.98 -2.12 13.06
CA CYS A 62 -4.45 -3.19 13.91
C CYS A 62 -3.91 -2.70 15.25
N GLY A 63 -4.01 -1.42 15.55
CA GLY A 63 -3.57 -0.83 16.81
C GLY A 63 -2.06 -0.69 16.95
N ALA A 64 -1.31 -0.65 15.85
CA ALA A 64 0.12 -0.44 15.87
C ALA A 64 0.45 0.96 16.41
N SER A 65 1.48 1.06 17.25
CA SER A 65 1.91 2.31 17.86
C SER A 65 3.42 2.28 18.09
N ARG A 66 3.99 3.38 18.57
CA ARG A 66 5.41 3.40 18.97
C ARG A 66 5.71 2.41 20.10
N ALA A 67 4.77 2.24 21.02
CA ALA A 67 4.92 1.32 22.15
C ALA A 67 4.72 -0.14 21.72
N ASP A 68 3.95 -0.39 20.70
CA ASP A 68 3.62 -1.73 20.21
C ASP A 68 3.58 -1.73 18.67
N PRO A 69 4.75 -1.61 18.03
CA PRO A 69 4.82 -1.54 16.57
C PRO A 69 4.55 -2.87 15.92
N LEU A 70 4.00 -2.83 14.70
CA LEU A 70 3.97 -4.00 13.85
C LEU A 70 5.40 -4.32 13.42
N PRO A 71 5.90 -5.55 13.63
CA PRO A 71 7.26 -5.89 13.21
C PRO A 71 7.42 -5.75 11.69
N LEU A 72 8.37 -4.92 11.25
CA LEU A 72 8.65 -4.70 9.83
C LEU A 72 9.67 -5.69 9.28
N GLU A 73 10.47 -6.30 10.16
CA GLU A 73 11.46 -7.29 9.77
C GLU A 73 10.79 -8.55 9.23
N GLY A 74 11.26 -9.01 8.09
CA GLY A 74 10.74 -10.25 7.48
C GLY A 74 9.36 -10.12 6.82
N LEU A 75 8.81 -8.91 6.65
CA LEU A 75 7.51 -8.70 6.00
C LEU A 75 7.45 -9.33 4.61
N ARG A 76 8.49 -9.12 3.82
CA ARG A 76 8.56 -9.66 2.46
C ARG A 76 8.52 -11.18 2.45
N GLU A 77 9.37 -11.80 3.24
CA GLU A 77 9.55 -13.25 3.26
C GLU A 77 8.33 -13.98 3.84
N ARG A 78 7.65 -13.35 4.77
CA ARG A 78 6.51 -13.94 5.47
C ARG A 78 5.18 -13.75 4.75
N PHE A 79 5.01 -12.65 4.03
CA PHE A 79 3.70 -12.23 3.54
C PHE A 79 3.61 -12.01 2.03
N LEU A 80 4.71 -12.14 1.30
CA LEU A 80 4.71 -11.97 -0.15
C LEU A 80 5.33 -13.19 -0.84
N PRO A 81 4.80 -13.59 -2.01
CA PRO A 81 5.39 -14.67 -2.77
C PRO A 81 6.72 -14.24 -3.37
N GLU A 82 7.65 -15.17 -3.48
CA GLU A 82 9.00 -14.92 -4.01
C GLU A 82 8.95 -14.35 -5.43
N HIS A 83 8.03 -14.83 -6.27
CA HIS A 83 7.91 -14.37 -7.65
C HIS A 83 7.56 -12.88 -7.78
N ALA A 84 6.98 -12.26 -6.75
CA ALA A 84 6.66 -10.83 -6.76
C ALA A 84 7.92 -9.96 -6.89
N PHE A 85 9.08 -10.49 -6.50
CA PHE A 85 10.34 -9.76 -6.49
C PHE A 85 11.29 -10.10 -7.64
N ARG A 86 10.86 -10.90 -8.60
CA ARG A 86 11.67 -11.18 -9.78
C ARG A 86 11.92 -9.90 -10.57
N GLY A 87 13.21 -9.57 -10.76
CA GLY A 87 13.61 -8.34 -11.44
C GLY A 87 13.33 -7.07 -10.67
N ARG A 88 12.99 -7.17 -9.39
CA ARG A 88 12.66 -6.02 -8.55
C ARG A 88 13.67 -5.82 -7.43
N GLN A 89 13.79 -4.59 -6.97
CA GLN A 89 14.78 -4.19 -5.98
C GLN A 89 14.17 -4.19 -4.58
N ASN A 90 14.80 -4.93 -3.68
CA ASN A 90 14.37 -4.99 -2.28
C ASN A 90 14.46 -3.62 -1.58
N SER A 91 15.43 -2.78 -1.95
CA SER A 91 15.59 -1.44 -1.40
C SER A 91 14.36 -0.55 -1.64
N LYS A 92 13.74 -0.65 -2.81
CA LYS A 92 12.52 0.08 -3.14
C LYS A 92 11.33 -0.39 -2.31
N PHE A 93 11.22 -1.69 -2.10
CA PHE A 93 10.20 -2.26 -1.21
C PHE A 93 10.39 -1.78 0.23
N GLN A 94 11.61 -1.82 0.75
CA GLN A 94 11.90 -1.33 2.09
C GLN A 94 11.57 0.15 2.23
N TYR A 95 11.85 0.93 1.20
CA TYR A 95 11.48 2.34 1.18
C TYR A 95 9.96 2.53 1.27
N ALA A 96 9.19 1.76 0.51
CA ALA A 96 7.72 1.82 0.56
C ALA A 96 7.19 1.44 1.94
N VAL A 97 7.76 0.42 2.57
CA VAL A 97 7.41 -0.01 3.93
C VAL A 97 7.65 1.12 4.93
N LEU A 98 8.81 1.76 4.87
CA LEU A 98 9.16 2.87 5.77
C LEU A 98 8.31 4.11 5.49
N ALA A 99 7.99 4.38 4.24
CA ALA A 99 7.12 5.51 3.87
C ALA A 99 5.71 5.34 4.45
N ALA A 100 5.14 4.14 4.38
CA ALA A 100 3.82 3.86 4.98
C ALA A 100 3.86 4.04 6.50
N ALA A 101 4.90 3.55 7.16
CA ALA A 101 5.07 3.73 8.60
C ALA A 101 5.22 5.21 8.98
N ALA A 102 5.93 5.99 8.16
CA ALA A 102 6.09 7.43 8.37
C ALA A 102 4.75 8.18 8.24
N ILE A 103 3.95 7.83 7.24
CA ILE A 103 2.60 8.40 7.07
C ILE A 103 1.73 8.09 8.30
N HIS A 104 1.78 6.87 8.78
CA HIS A 104 1.06 6.48 10.01
C HIS A 104 1.51 7.30 11.21
N GLY A 105 2.80 7.62 11.28
CA GLY A 105 3.37 8.47 12.32
C GLY A 105 3.13 9.96 12.15
N GLY A 106 2.39 10.38 11.14
CA GLY A 106 2.04 11.79 10.91
C GLY A 106 3.03 12.58 10.04
N THR A 107 3.96 11.90 9.37
CA THR A 107 4.92 12.57 8.48
C THR A 107 4.20 13.03 7.21
N GLU A 108 4.48 14.27 6.82
CA GLU A 108 3.88 14.90 5.65
C GLU A 108 4.31 14.24 4.33
N PRO A 109 3.47 14.35 3.27
CA PRO A 109 3.70 13.70 1.99
C PRO A 109 4.90 14.16 1.18
N ASP A 110 5.68 15.13 1.62
CA ASP A 110 6.88 15.60 0.91
C ASP A 110 7.86 14.46 0.62
N LEU A 111 7.94 13.52 1.53
CA LEU A 111 8.71 12.30 1.34
C LEU A 111 8.19 11.49 0.13
N LEU A 112 6.89 11.50 -0.09
CA LEU A 112 6.24 10.80 -1.21
C LEU A 112 6.50 11.48 -2.55
N GLU A 113 6.64 12.79 -2.58
CA GLU A 113 6.96 13.53 -3.79
C GLU A 113 8.35 13.19 -4.32
N GLU A 114 9.34 13.11 -3.44
CA GLU A 114 10.70 12.73 -3.82
C GLU A 114 10.76 11.36 -4.49
N VAL A 115 10.07 10.38 -3.96
CA VAL A 115 10.08 9.02 -4.49
C VAL A 115 9.26 8.91 -5.76
N ALA A 116 8.15 9.61 -5.81
CA ALA A 116 7.21 9.58 -6.92
C ALA A 116 7.83 10.11 -8.22
N TRP A 117 8.74 11.08 -8.13
CA TRP A 117 9.42 11.68 -9.27
C TRP A 117 10.43 10.76 -9.94
N TRP A 118 10.97 9.82 -9.22
CA TRP A 118 12.11 9.04 -9.68
C TRP A 118 11.73 7.75 -10.39
N GLN A 119 10.51 7.24 -10.14
CA GLN A 119 10.26 5.84 -10.42
C GLN A 119 8.84 5.60 -10.88
N ALA A 120 8.70 5.43 -12.17
CA ALA A 120 7.43 5.09 -12.79
C ALA A 120 6.83 3.78 -12.25
N ASP A 121 7.65 2.90 -11.67
CA ASP A 121 7.23 1.61 -11.12
C ASP A 121 7.03 1.61 -9.60
N PHE A 122 7.22 2.75 -8.93
CA PHE A 122 7.15 2.82 -7.46
C PHE A 122 5.79 2.37 -6.92
N TRP A 123 4.72 2.64 -7.64
CA TRP A 123 3.38 2.22 -7.22
C TRP A 123 3.27 0.70 -7.01
N GLN A 124 4.05 -0.11 -7.74
CA GLN A 124 4.07 -1.56 -7.56
C GLN A 124 4.68 -1.94 -6.22
N TYR A 125 5.75 -1.26 -5.81
CA TYR A 125 6.35 -1.47 -4.48
C TYR A 125 5.43 -1.00 -3.36
N ALA A 126 4.72 0.09 -3.57
CA ALA A 126 3.68 0.54 -2.65
C ALA A 126 2.55 -0.49 -2.52
N LEU A 127 2.14 -1.12 -3.62
CA LEU A 127 1.18 -2.22 -3.61
C LEU A 127 1.69 -3.39 -2.77
N PHE A 128 2.92 -3.82 -3.00
CA PHE A 128 3.52 -4.92 -2.25
C PHE A 128 3.59 -4.60 -0.75
N ALA A 129 3.96 -3.38 -0.40
CA ALA A 129 3.97 -2.93 0.99
C ALA A 129 2.55 -2.99 1.60
N ALA A 130 1.54 -2.49 0.89
CA ALA A 130 0.16 -2.53 1.35
C ALA A 130 -0.34 -3.97 1.56
N VAL A 131 -0.06 -4.86 0.62
CA VAL A 131 -0.42 -6.29 0.72
C VAL A 131 0.25 -6.92 1.95
N ALA A 132 1.55 -6.69 2.13
CA ALA A 132 2.29 -7.24 3.26
C ALA A 132 1.74 -6.72 4.58
N TYR A 133 1.45 -5.42 4.68
CA TYR A 133 0.89 -4.83 5.90
C TYR A 133 -0.50 -5.39 6.22
N ILE A 134 -1.37 -5.54 5.23
CA ILE A 134 -2.71 -6.09 5.46
C ILE A 134 -2.63 -7.53 5.97
N ARG A 135 -1.78 -8.34 5.35
CA ARG A 135 -1.59 -9.73 5.78
C ARG A 135 -0.97 -9.82 7.17
N ALA A 136 0.03 -9.00 7.46
CA ALA A 136 0.67 -8.95 8.77
C ALA A 136 -0.31 -8.46 9.85
N ALA A 137 -1.07 -7.42 9.57
CA ALA A 137 -2.06 -6.87 10.48
C ALA A 137 -3.18 -7.87 10.78
N ALA A 138 -3.67 -8.57 9.77
CA ALA A 138 -4.67 -9.62 9.94
C ALA A 138 -4.16 -10.73 10.86
N SER A 139 -2.90 -11.14 10.66
CA SER A 139 -2.24 -12.13 11.53
C SER A 139 -2.14 -11.64 12.97
N ARG A 140 -1.75 -10.38 13.17
CA ARG A 140 -1.64 -9.78 14.51
C ARG A 140 -2.98 -9.71 15.23
N VAL A 141 -4.04 -9.32 14.53
CA VAL A 141 -5.40 -9.24 15.11
C VAL A 141 -6.01 -10.63 15.30
N GLY A 142 -5.54 -11.62 14.54
CA GLY A 142 -6.04 -12.99 14.62
C GLY A 142 -7.29 -13.22 13.77
N VAL A 143 -7.44 -12.50 12.67
CA VAL A 143 -8.57 -12.66 11.75
C VAL A 143 -8.07 -13.08 10.36
N PRO A 144 -8.92 -13.71 9.53
CA PRO A 144 -8.58 -13.97 8.14
C PRO A 144 -8.37 -12.67 7.37
N VAL A 145 -7.53 -12.70 6.33
CA VAL A 145 -7.30 -11.53 5.46
C VAL A 145 -8.60 -10.99 4.90
N ARG A 146 -9.53 -11.86 4.51
CA ARG A 146 -10.85 -11.46 4.03
C ARG A 146 -11.59 -10.58 5.04
N GLN A 147 -11.56 -10.93 6.32
CA GLN A 147 -12.20 -10.16 7.38
C GLN A 147 -11.49 -8.80 7.55
N ALA A 148 -10.18 -8.80 7.55
CA ALA A 148 -9.41 -7.56 7.62
C ALA A 148 -9.78 -6.61 6.48
N CYS A 149 -9.89 -7.12 5.25
CA CYS A 149 -10.28 -6.31 4.09
C CYS A 149 -11.71 -5.76 4.23
N GLN A 150 -12.64 -6.54 4.75
CA GLN A 150 -14.01 -6.09 4.99
C GLN A 150 -14.04 -4.97 6.04
N ASP A 151 -13.29 -5.11 7.12
CA ASP A 151 -13.19 -4.09 8.16
C ASP A 151 -12.56 -2.81 7.61
N LEU A 152 -11.48 -2.93 6.86
CA LEU A 152 -10.80 -1.79 6.25
C LEU A 152 -11.69 -1.07 5.23
N ALA A 153 -12.48 -1.81 4.45
CA ALA A 153 -13.39 -1.24 3.47
C ALA A 153 -14.49 -0.38 4.11
N GLN A 154 -14.85 -0.65 5.35
CA GLN A 154 -15.85 0.13 6.09
C GLN A 154 -15.26 1.40 6.72
N ARG A 155 -13.95 1.52 6.78
CA ARG A 155 -13.30 2.73 7.30
C ARG A 155 -13.32 3.83 6.23
N PRO A 156 -13.39 5.11 6.63
CA PRO A 156 -13.26 6.21 5.67
C PRO A 156 -11.96 6.07 4.89
N ALA A 157 -12.01 6.33 3.60
CA ALA A 157 -10.79 6.34 2.80
C ALA A 157 -9.82 7.39 3.36
N PRO A 158 -8.54 7.03 3.63
CA PRO A 158 -7.58 7.96 4.23
C PRO A 158 -7.03 8.92 3.17
N LEU A 159 -7.93 9.65 2.54
CA LEU A 159 -7.57 10.68 1.58
C LEU A 159 -7.33 11.96 2.34
N ALA A 160 -6.23 12.64 1.99
CA ALA A 160 -6.02 13.99 2.46
C ALA A 160 -7.21 14.85 2.06
N PRO A 161 -7.68 15.69 2.95
CA PRO A 161 -8.75 16.63 2.60
C PRO A 161 -8.34 17.56 1.47
#